data_58c4355cdf36181a8e43c4e7dc154d55
#
_entry.id   58c4355cdf36181a8e43c4e7dc154d55
#
_cell.length_a   1.000
_cell.length_b   1.000
_cell.length_c   1.000
_cell.angle_alpha   90.00
_cell.angle_beta   90.00
_cell.angle_gamma   90.00
#
_symmetry.space_group_name_H-M   'P 1'
#
loop_
_entity.id
_entity.type
_entity.pdbx_description
1 polymer ?
#
loop_
_entity_poly.entity_id
_entity_poly.type
_entity_poly.pdbx_seq_one_letter_code
_entity_poly.pdbx_strand_id
1 'polypeptide(L)'
;MKKLIFTSFIVLSATFFFSCATLDSFTSKVSSATKSVSKGYVTPESYDEAYSYRTDTPYKSIQSLLKDKNLESLRTGKPSEYVKKACESISSMAKNDFEKVKMAHDFVAILVSYDAANFWAGTVPDQEYTSVIKTKTAVCEGYANTFKKFCDTLGITCQKISGYARGVGTSLLNEPKPTNSNHAWNLVKINEAWYIVDCTWDSGHMEGKISKQDYNTDWLFLKPEHCIYTHYPSNSKHQLLPQIISATEFSELPDLRPKFFNATENATSFNKLNKADGIYLFSYNAQKNYELSFQLINTDTNSQIENASFIKKNDDKNEALFSFPKAGTYSIRMFYRKNSDKMGHSCGEFLVNSSSASSIEYPTTYSSSAKNLEIISPIEMPLKKGQTYRFSVKVENKKFVAVICGKDFIQLENDGNGLFSGEVTIPSNVKEVKLSVGNSQKGSYEGIATYTVK
;
A
#
# COMPACT_ATOMS: atom_id res chain seq x y z
N MET A 1 27.54 -65.02 2.92
CA MET A 1 28.07 -63.73 2.50
C MET A 1 27.05 -63.08 1.55
N LYS A 2 26.16 -62.24 2.03
CA LYS A 2 25.26 -61.46 1.20
C LYS A 2 25.58 -59.99 1.50
N LYS A 3 26.06 -59.27 0.47
CA LYS A 3 26.37 -57.86 0.53
C LYS A 3 25.05 -57.06 0.53
N LEU A 4 24.84 -56.25 1.57
CA LEU A 4 23.81 -55.21 1.61
C LEU A 4 24.35 -54.01 0.80
N ILE A 5 23.60 -53.61 -0.23
CA ILE A 5 23.85 -52.40 -0.99
C ILE A 5 22.98 -51.31 -0.34
N PHE A 6 23.63 -50.34 0.31
CA PHE A 6 23.01 -49.09 0.74
C PHE A 6 22.88 -48.17 -0.46
N THR A 7 21.67 -47.92 -0.90
CA THR A 7 21.38 -46.89 -1.90
C THR A 7 21.15 -45.58 -1.14
N SER A 8 22.15 -44.71 -1.17
CA SER A 8 22.01 -43.34 -0.70
C SER A 8 21.13 -42.54 -1.67
N PHE A 9 19.96 -42.12 -1.21
CA PHE A 9 19.18 -41.09 -1.90
C PHE A 9 19.86 -39.74 -1.65
N ILE A 10 20.55 -39.24 -2.68
CA ILE A 10 21.01 -37.85 -2.72
C ILE A 10 19.77 -37.02 -3.07
N VAL A 11 19.24 -36.29 -2.07
CA VAL A 11 18.28 -35.22 -2.31
C VAL A 11 19.06 -34.06 -2.91
N LEU A 12 18.96 -33.92 -4.21
CA LEU A 12 19.49 -32.78 -4.95
C LEU A 12 18.57 -31.59 -4.64
N SER A 13 18.93 -30.75 -3.66
CA SER A 13 18.35 -29.46 -3.49
C SER A 13 18.79 -28.57 -4.65
N ALA A 14 17.93 -28.45 -5.66
CA ALA A 14 18.11 -27.48 -6.71
C ALA A 14 17.88 -26.08 -6.10
N THR A 15 18.95 -25.46 -5.64
CA THR A 15 19.00 -24.03 -5.37
C THR A 15 18.89 -23.30 -6.71
N PHE A 16 17.68 -22.90 -7.07
CA PHE A 16 17.48 -21.96 -8.14
C PHE A 16 17.97 -20.59 -7.66
N PHE A 17 19.19 -20.24 -8.04
CA PHE A 17 19.64 -18.86 -8.04
C PHE A 17 18.86 -18.11 -9.12
N PHE A 18 17.70 -17.55 -8.78
CA PHE A 18 17.12 -16.50 -9.59
C PHE A 18 17.84 -15.19 -9.24
N SER A 19 18.49 -14.64 -10.25
CA SER A 19 19.26 -13.41 -10.15
C SER A 19 18.39 -12.27 -9.65
N CYS A 20 18.82 -11.70 -8.56
CA CYS A 20 18.33 -10.45 -7.93
C CYS A 20 18.64 -9.21 -8.80
N ALA A 21 18.33 -9.26 -10.12
CA ALA A 21 18.92 -8.32 -11.07
C ALA A 21 17.99 -7.20 -11.57
N THR A 22 16.70 -7.17 -11.18
CA THR A 22 15.77 -6.25 -11.85
C THR A 22 15.29 -5.05 -11.02
N LEU A 23 15.07 -5.14 -9.72
CA LEU A 23 14.79 -3.94 -8.92
C LEU A 23 16.09 -3.26 -8.45
N ASP A 24 17.10 -4.04 -8.07
CA ASP A 24 18.45 -3.50 -7.87
C ASP A 24 19.01 -2.93 -9.18
N SER A 25 18.69 -3.51 -10.36
CA SER A 25 19.04 -2.91 -11.64
C SER A 25 18.18 -1.69 -11.99
N PHE A 26 16.93 -1.63 -11.56
CA PHE A 26 16.08 -0.44 -11.75
C PHE A 26 16.43 0.65 -10.72
N THR A 27 16.55 0.32 -9.44
CA THR A 27 17.01 1.27 -8.41
C THR A 27 18.50 1.59 -8.56
N SER A 28 19.37 0.67 -8.98
CA SER A 28 20.77 0.96 -9.30
C SER A 28 20.94 1.69 -10.65
N LYS A 29 20.11 1.44 -11.64
CA LYS A 29 20.04 2.29 -12.83
C LYS A 29 19.53 3.69 -12.50
N VAL A 30 18.58 3.82 -11.58
CA VAL A 30 18.12 5.10 -11.05
C VAL A 30 19.20 5.79 -10.21
N SER A 31 20.02 5.04 -9.43
CA SER A 31 21.08 5.61 -8.58
C SER A 31 22.44 5.80 -9.27
N SER A 32 22.75 5.07 -10.35
CA SER A 32 24.04 5.17 -11.04
C SER A 32 24.07 6.14 -12.25
N ALA A 33 22.90 6.67 -12.67
CA ALA A 33 22.81 7.61 -13.79
C ALA A 33 23.03 9.08 -13.38
N THR A 34 24.11 9.38 -12.68
CA THR A 34 24.50 10.77 -12.32
C THR A 34 25.02 11.62 -13.49
N LYS A 35 24.67 11.36 -14.75
CA LYS A 35 25.18 12.18 -15.88
C LYS A 35 24.27 12.33 -17.09
N SER A 36 22.96 12.59 -16.93
CA SER A 36 22.21 13.39 -17.92
C SER A 36 20.92 13.92 -17.30
N VAL A 37 21.06 14.86 -16.39
CA VAL A 37 19.92 15.66 -15.93
C VAL A 37 19.42 16.43 -17.16
N SER A 38 18.19 16.15 -17.61
CA SER A 38 17.55 16.98 -18.63
C SER A 38 17.53 18.41 -18.11
N LYS A 39 18.19 19.35 -18.80
CA LYS A 39 18.19 20.76 -18.44
C LYS A 39 16.77 21.23 -18.15
N GLY A 40 16.42 21.49 -16.88
CA GLY A 40 15.14 22.07 -16.51
C GLY A 40 14.48 21.60 -15.22
N TYR A 41 14.67 20.36 -14.79
CA TYR A 41 14.05 19.86 -13.56
C TYR A 41 15.12 19.23 -12.66
N VAL A 42 15.38 19.87 -11.53
CA VAL A 42 16.29 19.37 -10.49
C VAL A 42 15.43 18.89 -9.34
N THR A 43 15.61 17.64 -8.93
CA THR A 43 15.02 17.10 -7.70
C THR A 43 15.97 17.31 -6.54
N PRO A 44 15.48 17.38 -5.28
CA PRO A 44 16.36 17.51 -4.13
C PRO A 44 17.23 16.25 -3.95
N GLU A 45 18.43 16.43 -3.40
CA GLU A 45 19.29 15.29 -3.00
C GLU A 45 18.67 14.48 -1.86
N SER A 46 17.93 15.14 -0.97
CA SER A 46 17.18 14.53 0.13
C SER A 46 15.76 15.07 0.20
N TYR A 47 14.83 14.20 0.54
CA TYR A 47 13.43 14.54 0.82
C TYR A 47 13.16 14.75 2.32
N ASP A 48 14.16 14.63 3.19
CA ASP A 48 13.97 14.61 4.66
C ASP A 48 13.33 15.91 5.15
N GLU A 49 13.78 17.07 4.66
CA GLU A 49 13.18 18.35 4.99
C GLU A 49 11.72 18.41 4.50
N ALA A 50 11.46 18.12 3.23
CA ALA A 50 10.11 18.14 2.65
C ALA A 50 9.16 17.18 3.38
N TYR A 51 9.64 15.98 3.74
CA TYR A 51 8.85 14.97 4.43
C TYR A 51 8.55 15.35 5.89
N SER A 52 9.37 16.19 6.52
CA SER A 52 9.09 16.70 7.86
C SER A 52 7.80 17.53 7.95
N TYR A 53 7.32 18.08 6.83
CA TYR A 53 6.05 18.82 6.74
C TYR A 53 4.84 17.92 6.46
N ARG A 54 5.03 16.63 6.16
CA ARG A 54 3.93 15.68 5.93
C ARG A 54 3.31 15.28 7.27
N THR A 55 1.99 15.38 7.37
CA THR A 55 1.24 15.08 8.59
C THR A 55 -0.06 14.34 8.25
N ASP A 56 -0.50 13.44 9.12
CA ASP A 56 -1.78 12.72 8.94
C ASP A 56 -3.02 13.62 9.18
N THR A 57 -2.81 14.86 9.61
CA THR A 57 -3.88 15.84 9.85
C THR A 57 -3.47 17.20 9.32
N PRO A 58 -4.41 18.00 8.81
CA PRO A 58 -4.12 19.37 8.36
C PRO A 58 -3.75 20.28 9.54
N TYR A 59 -3.01 21.35 9.25
CA TYR A 59 -2.68 22.34 10.26
C TYR A 59 -3.93 22.96 10.88
N LYS A 60 -3.95 23.08 12.21
CA LYS A 60 -5.06 23.69 12.96
C LYS A 60 -5.33 25.13 12.52
N SER A 61 -4.30 25.89 12.15
CA SER A 61 -4.43 27.23 11.61
C SER A 61 -5.22 27.26 10.30
N ILE A 62 -5.04 26.29 9.41
CA ILE A 62 -5.79 26.16 8.17
C ILE A 62 -7.24 25.75 8.44
N GLN A 63 -7.46 24.81 9.37
CA GLN A 63 -8.82 24.43 9.79
C GLN A 63 -9.58 25.62 10.38
N SER A 64 -8.89 26.51 11.12
CA SER A 64 -9.47 27.75 11.67
C SER A 64 -9.74 28.76 10.56
N LEU A 65 -8.82 28.94 9.62
CA LEU A 65 -8.96 29.84 8.48
C LEU A 65 -10.17 29.48 7.60
N LEU A 66 -10.39 28.18 7.36
CA LEU A 66 -11.55 27.69 6.60
C LEU A 66 -12.90 27.94 7.31
N LYS A 67 -12.89 28.22 8.61
CA LYS A 67 -14.07 28.57 9.41
C LYS A 67 -14.25 30.08 9.59
N ASP A 68 -13.34 30.91 9.07
CA ASP A 68 -13.42 32.36 9.17
C ASP A 68 -14.60 32.89 8.36
N LYS A 69 -15.56 33.52 9.03
CA LYS A 69 -16.80 34.04 8.42
C LYS A 69 -16.54 35.20 7.46
N ASN A 70 -15.53 36.04 7.73
CA ASN A 70 -15.18 37.16 6.85
C ASN A 70 -14.59 36.62 5.54
N LEU A 71 -13.70 35.62 5.63
CA LEU A 71 -13.18 34.95 4.44
C LEU A 71 -14.31 34.26 3.67
N GLU A 72 -15.15 33.47 4.33
CA GLU A 72 -16.25 32.73 3.69
C GLU A 72 -17.25 33.68 2.99
N SER A 73 -17.47 34.88 3.50
CA SER A 73 -18.36 35.87 2.87
C SER A 73 -17.90 36.32 1.47
N LEU A 74 -16.61 36.19 1.16
CA LEU A 74 -16.05 36.53 -0.16
C LEU A 74 -16.21 35.41 -1.18
N ARG A 75 -16.37 34.19 -0.72
CA ARG A 75 -16.21 32.96 -1.52
C ARG A 75 -17.09 32.94 -2.78
N THR A 76 -18.38 33.22 -2.66
CA THR A 76 -19.31 33.12 -3.79
C THR A 76 -19.31 34.36 -4.68
N GLY A 77 -19.18 35.55 -4.12
CA GLY A 77 -19.25 36.80 -4.86
C GLY A 77 -17.90 37.28 -5.40
N LYS A 78 -16.80 36.99 -4.69
CA LYS A 78 -15.46 37.52 -5.00
C LYS A 78 -14.38 36.41 -4.84
N PRO A 79 -14.44 35.34 -5.60
CA PRO A 79 -13.55 34.19 -5.41
C PRO A 79 -12.06 34.52 -5.54
N SER A 80 -11.68 35.50 -6.37
CA SER A 80 -10.30 35.95 -6.47
C SER A 80 -9.81 36.68 -5.23
N GLU A 81 -10.67 37.46 -4.61
CA GLU A 81 -10.40 38.16 -3.33
C GLU A 81 -10.32 37.14 -2.18
N TYR A 82 -11.22 36.15 -2.18
CA TYR A 82 -11.17 35.02 -1.26
C TYR A 82 -9.80 34.34 -1.27
N VAL A 83 -9.28 33.94 -2.46
CA VAL A 83 -7.95 33.31 -2.59
C VAL A 83 -6.85 34.26 -2.13
N LYS A 84 -6.91 35.55 -2.52
CA LYS A 84 -5.93 36.54 -2.09
C LYS A 84 -5.87 36.66 -0.57
N LYS A 85 -7.02 36.79 0.11
CA LYS A 85 -7.10 36.90 1.58
C LYS A 85 -6.65 35.64 2.29
N ALA A 86 -6.99 34.45 1.77
CA ALA A 86 -6.51 33.20 2.29
C ALA A 86 -4.98 33.12 2.18
N CYS A 87 -4.39 33.52 1.05
CA CYS A 87 -2.94 33.53 0.85
C CYS A 87 -2.22 34.59 1.70
N GLU A 88 -2.82 35.77 1.93
CA GLU A 88 -2.28 36.74 2.88
C GLU A 88 -2.18 36.15 4.30
N SER A 89 -3.22 35.44 4.75
CA SER A 89 -3.21 34.73 6.02
C SER A 89 -2.17 33.60 6.06
N ILE A 90 -2.09 32.79 5.00
CA ILE A 90 -1.07 31.71 4.89
C ILE A 90 0.33 32.33 4.96
N SER A 91 0.62 33.40 4.20
CA SER A 91 1.91 34.07 4.21
C SER A 91 2.31 34.62 5.57
N SER A 92 1.33 35.08 6.36
CA SER A 92 1.59 35.59 7.72
C SER A 92 1.90 34.48 8.74
N MET A 93 1.45 33.25 8.48
CA MET A 93 1.61 32.09 9.37
C MET A 93 2.83 31.23 9.01
N ALA A 94 3.13 31.13 7.71
CA ALA A 94 4.16 30.25 7.20
C ALA A 94 5.58 30.83 7.44
N LYS A 95 6.52 29.98 7.85
CA LYS A 95 7.91 30.36 8.12
C LYS A 95 8.82 30.26 6.90
N ASN A 96 8.45 29.41 5.94
CA ASN A 96 9.20 29.17 4.72
C ASN A 96 8.29 28.66 3.58
N ASP A 97 8.86 28.42 2.42
CA ASP A 97 8.09 28.00 1.24
C ASP A 97 7.51 26.59 1.36
N PHE A 98 8.14 25.67 2.09
CA PHE A 98 7.55 24.36 2.39
C PHE A 98 6.25 24.50 3.20
N GLU A 99 6.26 25.33 4.24
CA GLU A 99 5.04 25.60 5.02
C GLU A 99 3.96 26.29 4.20
N LYS A 100 4.32 27.23 3.30
CA LYS A 100 3.35 27.85 2.38
C LYS A 100 2.68 26.81 1.50
N VAL A 101 3.47 25.93 0.88
CA VAL A 101 2.96 24.86 0.02
C VAL A 101 2.11 23.88 0.81
N LYS A 102 2.56 23.46 2.00
CA LYS A 102 1.78 22.57 2.89
C LYS A 102 0.45 23.21 3.31
N MET A 103 0.45 24.50 3.70
CA MET A 103 -0.77 25.20 4.07
C MET A 103 -1.74 25.39 2.89
N ALA A 104 -1.22 25.68 1.70
CA ALA A 104 -2.02 25.74 0.48
C ALA A 104 -2.62 24.38 0.12
N HIS A 105 -1.82 23.31 0.23
CA HIS A 105 -2.27 21.94 0.04
C HIS A 105 -3.41 21.59 1.01
N ASP A 106 -3.22 21.82 2.32
CA ASP A 106 -4.23 21.54 3.34
C ASP A 106 -5.53 22.32 3.05
N PHE A 107 -5.39 23.59 2.68
CA PHE A 107 -6.53 24.44 2.38
C PHE A 107 -7.36 23.87 1.23
N VAL A 108 -6.71 23.51 0.13
CA VAL A 108 -7.38 22.97 -1.07
C VAL A 108 -7.94 21.58 -0.82
N ALA A 109 -7.17 20.68 -0.21
CA ALA A 109 -7.59 19.31 0.05
C ALA A 109 -8.79 19.20 1.01
N ILE A 110 -8.95 20.18 1.93
CA ILE A 110 -10.10 20.23 2.85
C ILE A 110 -11.28 20.98 2.25
N LEU A 111 -11.02 22.11 1.57
CA LEU A 111 -12.07 22.96 1.02
C LEU A 111 -12.88 22.25 -0.05
N VAL A 112 -12.19 21.48 -0.91
CA VAL A 112 -12.74 20.92 -2.13
C VAL A 112 -13.11 19.45 -1.92
N SER A 113 -14.34 19.08 -2.30
CA SER A 113 -14.81 17.71 -2.37
C SER A 113 -14.78 17.21 -3.80
N TYR A 114 -14.41 15.93 -4.01
CA TYR A 114 -14.37 15.36 -5.36
C TYR A 114 -15.78 15.20 -5.93
N ASP A 115 -16.02 15.72 -7.13
CA ASP A 115 -17.31 15.65 -7.82
C ASP A 115 -17.51 14.31 -8.53
N ALA A 116 -17.74 13.29 -7.73
CA ALA A 116 -17.92 11.92 -8.21
C ALA A 116 -19.19 11.79 -9.08
N ALA A 117 -20.24 12.53 -8.78
CA ALA A 117 -21.51 12.45 -9.54
C ALA A 117 -21.31 12.91 -10.98
N ASN A 118 -20.76 14.09 -11.19
CA ASN A 118 -20.51 14.61 -12.55
C ASN A 118 -19.39 13.85 -13.26
N PHE A 119 -18.38 13.37 -12.52
CA PHE A 119 -17.35 12.52 -13.08
C PHE A 119 -17.93 11.25 -13.72
N TRP A 120 -18.77 10.50 -13.00
CA TRP A 120 -19.40 9.29 -13.52
C TRP A 120 -20.47 9.54 -14.57
N ALA A 121 -21.10 10.70 -14.55
CA ALA A 121 -22.09 11.12 -15.55
C ALA A 121 -21.45 11.66 -16.85
N GLY A 122 -20.13 11.95 -16.82
CA GLY A 122 -19.44 12.60 -17.94
C GLY A 122 -19.86 14.04 -18.16
N THR A 123 -20.41 14.71 -17.12
CA THR A 123 -20.95 16.08 -17.16
C THR A 123 -20.15 17.03 -16.29
N VAL A 124 -18.83 16.88 -16.29
CA VAL A 124 -17.92 17.69 -15.44
C VAL A 124 -18.08 19.17 -15.75
N PRO A 125 -18.44 20.01 -14.73
CA PRO A 125 -18.61 21.45 -14.90
C PRO A 125 -17.25 22.16 -15.07
N ASP A 126 -17.30 23.49 -15.20
CA ASP A 126 -16.10 24.33 -15.28
C ASP A 126 -15.16 24.09 -14.10
N GLN A 127 -13.89 23.82 -14.42
CA GLN A 127 -12.82 23.47 -13.47
C GLN A 127 -11.86 24.65 -13.18
N GLU A 128 -12.21 25.87 -13.62
CA GLU A 128 -11.44 27.07 -13.24
C GLU A 128 -11.52 27.30 -11.74
N TYR A 129 -10.42 27.76 -11.12
CA TYR A 129 -10.35 27.95 -9.68
C TYR A 129 -11.49 28.80 -9.11
N THR A 130 -12.00 29.79 -9.88
CA THR A 130 -13.12 30.65 -9.47
C THR A 130 -14.41 29.87 -9.32
N SER A 131 -14.67 28.92 -10.19
CA SER A 131 -15.83 28.02 -10.12
C SER A 131 -15.66 27.01 -8.98
N VAL A 132 -14.48 26.43 -8.84
CA VAL A 132 -14.16 25.50 -7.74
C VAL A 132 -14.31 26.17 -6.37
N ILE A 133 -13.78 27.38 -6.19
CA ILE A 133 -13.96 28.15 -4.94
C ILE A 133 -15.43 28.39 -4.64
N LYS A 134 -16.25 28.74 -5.64
CA LYS A 134 -17.69 28.97 -5.45
C LYS A 134 -18.46 27.72 -5.04
N THR A 135 -18.18 26.59 -5.68
CA THR A 135 -18.94 25.34 -5.51
C THR A 135 -18.38 24.44 -4.42
N LYS A 136 -17.08 24.54 -4.11
CA LYS A 136 -16.31 23.62 -3.25
C LYS A 136 -16.28 22.19 -3.80
N THR A 137 -16.51 22.01 -5.11
CA THR A 137 -16.49 20.70 -5.78
C THR A 137 -15.65 20.77 -7.04
N ALA A 138 -14.91 19.71 -7.33
CA ALA A 138 -14.08 19.61 -8.52
C ALA A 138 -13.73 18.15 -8.85
N VAL A 139 -13.28 17.91 -10.08
CA VAL A 139 -12.46 16.75 -10.41
C VAL A 139 -10.99 17.13 -10.32
N CYS A 140 -10.08 16.19 -10.63
CA CYS A 140 -8.62 16.39 -10.51
C CYS A 140 -8.10 17.69 -11.14
N GLU A 141 -8.65 18.09 -12.29
CA GLU A 141 -8.26 19.32 -12.97
C GLU A 141 -8.55 20.57 -12.13
N GLY A 142 -9.72 20.65 -11.49
CA GLY A 142 -10.08 21.78 -10.65
C GLY A 142 -9.27 21.85 -9.35
N TYR A 143 -8.92 20.72 -8.75
CA TYR A 143 -7.95 20.65 -7.65
C TYR A 143 -6.60 21.24 -8.08
N ALA A 144 -6.06 20.75 -9.21
CA ALA A 144 -4.78 21.19 -9.72
C ALA A 144 -4.76 22.68 -10.09
N ASN A 145 -5.84 23.19 -10.72
CA ASN A 145 -5.99 24.62 -11.05
C ASN A 145 -6.08 25.50 -9.79
N THR A 146 -6.84 25.04 -8.78
CA THR A 146 -7.01 25.77 -7.53
C THR A 146 -5.72 25.82 -6.73
N PHE A 147 -5.05 24.67 -6.57
CA PHE A 147 -3.76 24.62 -5.88
C PHE A 147 -2.69 25.47 -6.59
N LYS A 148 -2.62 25.40 -7.93
CA LYS A 148 -1.74 26.26 -8.71
C LYS A 148 -2.01 27.74 -8.45
N LYS A 149 -3.29 28.15 -8.40
CA LYS A 149 -3.65 29.55 -8.12
C LYS A 149 -3.19 30.01 -6.73
N PHE A 150 -3.31 29.13 -5.72
CA PHE A 150 -2.77 29.41 -4.38
C PHE A 150 -1.26 29.57 -4.41
N CYS A 151 -0.54 28.65 -5.05
CA CYS A 151 0.92 28.74 -5.19
C CYS A 151 1.36 30.03 -5.89
N ASP A 152 0.76 30.33 -7.05
CA ASP A 152 1.05 31.56 -7.80
C ASP A 152 0.83 32.82 -6.94
N THR A 153 -0.24 32.84 -6.13
CA THR A 153 -0.57 33.99 -5.25
C THR A 153 0.40 34.09 -4.07
N LEU A 154 0.95 32.95 -3.62
CA LEU A 154 1.96 32.87 -2.55
C LEU A 154 3.41 33.13 -3.07
N GLY A 155 3.59 33.34 -4.36
CA GLY A 155 4.91 33.55 -4.98
C GLY A 155 5.70 32.23 -5.20
N ILE A 156 5.03 31.07 -5.15
CA ILE A 156 5.62 29.76 -5.39
C ILE A 156 5.45 29.38 -6.87
N THR A 157 6.53 29.04 -7.55
CA THR A 157 6.47 28.53 -8.95
C THR A 157 5.75 27.19 -8.95
N CYS A 158 4.64 27.08 -9.68
CA CYS A 158 3.82 25.89 -9.77
C CYS A 158 3.40 25.60 -11.22
N GLN A 159 3.47 24.33 -11.61
CA GLN A 159 3.00 23.83 -12.90
C GLN A 159 1.88 22.82 -12.71
N LYS A 160 0.80 22.94 -13.49
CA LYS A 160 -0.21 21.88 -13.64
C LYS A 160 0.32 20.85 -14.64
N ILE A 161 0.28 19.59 -14.25
CA ILE A 161 0.70 18.45 -15.04
C ILE A 161 -0.53 17.64 -15.44
N SER A 162 -0.60 17.24 -16.70
CA SER A 162 -1.60 16.29 -17.19
C SER A 162 -0.92 14.97 -17.53
N GLY A 163 -1.59 13.86 -17.30
CA GLY A 163 -1.04 12.54 -17.60
C GLY A 163 -2.02 11.43 -17.30
N TYR A 164 -1.54 10.20 -17.40
CA TYR A 164 -2.26 9.01 -17.00
C TYR A 164 -1.99 8.71 -15.53
N ALA A 165 -3.04 8.33 -14.79
CA ALA A 165 -2.88 7.82 -13.45
C ALA A 165 -3.74 6.57 -13.22
N ARG A 166 -3.23 5.65 -12.40
CA ARG A 166 -3.90 4.41 -11.97
C ARG A 166 -4.92 4.71 -10.87
N GLY A 167 -5.94 5.49 -11.24
CA GLY A 167 -7.03 5.90 -10.35
C GLY A 167 -8.24 4.99 -10.40
N VAL A 168 -9.36 5.53 -9.96
CA VAL A 168 -10.65 4.81 -9.96
C VAL A 168 -11.04 4.42 -11.39
N GLY A 169 -11.47 3.16 -11.55
CA GLY A 169 -11.86 2.60 -12.83
C GLY A 169 -10.71 2.01 -13.66
N THR A 170 -9.47 2.12 -13.20
CA THR A 170 -8.35 1.40 -13.81
C THR A 170 -8.24 -0.02 -13.24
N SER A 171 -7.84 -0.99 -14.08
CA SER A 171 -7.58 -2.36 -13.67
C SER A 171 -6.26 -2.79 -14.28
N LEU A 172 -5.34 -3.32 -13.47
CA LEU A 172 -4.05 -3.80 -13.96
C LEU A 172 -4.20 -4.88 -15.04
N LEU A 173 -5.20 -5.74 -14.93
CA LEU A 173 -5.42 -6.83 -15.89
C LEU A 173 -5.64 -6.32 -17.32
N ASN A 174 -6.43 -5.26 -17.47
CA ASN A 174 -6.83 -4.69 -18.76
C ASN A 174 -6.37 -3.23 -18.89
N GLU A 175 -5.25 -2.88 -18.29
CA GLU A 175 -4.73 -1.53 -18.28
C GLU A 175 -4.35 -1.09 -19.70
N PRO A 176 -4.93 0.01 -20.20
CA PRO A 176 -4.53 0.56 -21.49
C PRO A 176 -3.11 1.14 -21.39
N LYS A 177 -2.42 1.24 -22.52
CA LYS A 177 -1.18 2.02 -22.56
C LYS A 177 -1.47 3.47 -22.13
N PRO A 178 -0.59 4.12 -21.36
CA PRO A 178 -0.82 5.47 -20.85
C PRO A 178 -0.58 6.54 -21.93
N THR A 179 -1.33 6.46 -23.03
CA THR A 179 -1.24 7.40 -24.17
C THR A 179 -2.17 8.60 -24.02
N ASN A 180 -3.24 8.45 -23.24
CA ASN A 180 -4.22 9.50 -22.99
C ASN A 180 -4.16 9.95 -21.54
N SER A 181 -4.34 11.27 -21.33
CA SER A 181 -4.45 11.84 -20.00
C SER A 181 -5.82 11.53 -19.40
N ASN A 182 -5.84 11.07 -18.15
CA ASN A 182 -7.05 10.88 -17.34
C ASN A 182 -6.95 11.57 -15.97
N HIS A 183 -5.82 12.24 -15.70
CA HIS A 183 -5.56 12.85 -14.40
C HIS A 183 -4.73 14.13 -14.54
N ALA A 184 -4.82 14.99 -13.51
CA ALA A 184 -4.04 16.22 -13.38
C ALA A 184 -3.56 16.40 -11.94
N TRP A 185 -2.28 16.83 -11.81
CA TRP A 185 -1.61 17.11 -10.54
C TRP A 185 -0.67 18.30 -10.69
N ASN A 186 0.22 18.54 -9.73
CA ASN A 186 1.10 19.71 -9.76
C ASN A 186 2.58 19.34 -9.51
N LEU A 187 3.47 20.18 -10.07
CA LEU A 187 4.84 20.32 -9.65
C LEU A 187 5.04 21.70 -9.03
N VAL A 188 5.72 21.77 -7.88
CA VAL A 188 6.11 23.01 -7.22
C VAL A 188 7.62 23.12 -7.15
N LYS A 189 8.16 24.34 -7.26
CA LYS A 189 9.59 24.60 -7.16
C LYS A 189 9.90 25.32 -5.85
N ILE A 190 10.73 24.69 -5.01
CA ILE A 190 11.20 25.23 -3.73
C ILE A 190 12.72 25.05 -3.67
N ASN A 191 13.45 26.10 -3.31
CA ASN A 191 14.93 26.08 -3.24
C ASN A 191 15.59 25.48 -4.50
N GLU A 192 15.12 25.90 -5.69
CA GLU A 192 15.54 25.42 -7.01
C GLU A 192 15.21 23.96 -7.32
N ALA A 193 14.66 23.17 -6.39
CA ALA A 193 14.26 21.79 -6.59
C ALA A 193 12.74 21.67 -6.87
N TRP A 194 12.36 20.67 -7.69
CA TRP A 194 10.98 20.39 -8.01
C TRP A 194 10.43 19.24 -7.20
N TYR A 195 9.18 19.41 -6.73
CA TYR A 195 8.44 18.45 -5.91
C TYR A 195 7.08 18.16 -6.53
N ILE A 196 6.64 16.92 -6.42
CA ILE A 196 5.33 16.45 -6.88
C ILE A 196 4.29 16.67 -5.78
N VAL A 197 3.11 17.19 -6.15
CA VAL A 197 1.98 17.39 -5.23
C VAL A 197 0.69 16.99 -5.95
N ASP A 198 -0.13 16.15 -5.32
CA ASP A 198 -1.47 15.81 -5.77
C ASP A 198 -2.51 16.02 -4.67
N CYS A 199 -3.11 17.20 -4.65
CA CYS A 199 -4.17 17.52 -3.71
C CYS A 199 -5.43 16.68 -3.88
N THR A 200 -5.68 16.13 -5.08
CA THR A 200 -6.87 15.31 -5.34
C THR A 200 -6.81 14.00 -4.54
N TRP A 201 -5.67 13.31 -4.64
CA TRP A 201 -5.49 12.03 -3.97
C TRP A 201 -5.22 12.17 -2.47
N ASP A 202 -4.79 13.35 -2.02
CA ASP A 202 -4.66 13.68 -0.60
C ASP A 202 -5.96 14.19 0.04
N SER A 203 -7.00 14.54 -0.75
CA SER A 203 -8.28 14.96 -0.22
C SER A 203 -9.20 13.83 0.23
N GLY A 204 -8.99 12.61 -0.29
CA GLY A 204 -9.80 11.45 0.04
C GLY A 204 -9.76 10.33 -0.98
N HIS A 205 -10.78 9.49 -0.96
CA HIS A 205 -10.87 8.30 -1.80
C HIS A 205 -12.28 8.05 -2.31
N MET A 206 -12.41 7.09 -3.22
CA MET A 206 -13.70 6.63 -3.74
C MET A 206 -14.13 5.32 -3.10
N GLU A 207 -15.37 5.26 -2.63
CA GLU A 207 -16.07 4.03 -2.26
C GLU A 207 -17.15 3.74 -3.31
N GLY A 208 -16.84 2.85 -4.26
CA GLY A 208 -17.67 2.66 -5.44
C GLY A 208 -17.78 3.94 -6.26
N LYS A 209 -18.98 4.53 -6.37
CA LYS A 209 -19.23 5.79 -7.08
C LYS A 209 -19.34 7.02 -6.18
N ILE A 210 -19.06 6.89 -4.90
CA ILE A 210 -19.19 7.96 -3.90
C ILE A 210 -17.79 8.41 -3.47
N SER A 211 -17.57 9.72 -3.46
CA SER A 211 -16.36 10.32 -2.90
C SER A 211 -16.47 10.43 -1.37
N LYS A 212 -15.40 10.06 -0.68
CA LYS A 212 -15.21 10.23 0.77
C LYS A 212 -14.03 11.16 1.01
N GLN A 213 -14.23 12.20 1.78
CA GLN A 213 -13.11 13.00 2.27
C GLN A 213 -12.35 12.20 3.33
N ASP A 214 -11.05 12.05 3.10
CA ASP A 214 -10.13 11.33 3.98
C ASP A 214 -8.74 11.93 3.77
N TYR A 215 -8.54 13.08 4.45
CA TYR A 215 -7.34 13.88 4.29
C TYR A 215 -6.08 13.11 4.69
N ASN A 216 -5.06 13.20 3.83
CA ASN A 216 -3.71 12.72 4.11
C ASN A 216 -2.66 13.60 3.41
N THR A 217 -1.38 13.25 3.50
CA THR A 217 -0.26 13.91 2.81
C THR A 217 0.65 12.91 2.11
N ASP A 218 0.10 11.82 1.64
CA ASP A 218 0.89 10.78 0.97
C ASP A 218 1.44 11.25 -0.37
N TRP A 219 0.71 12.16 -1.01
CA TRP A 219 1.04 12.71 -2.32
C TRP A 219 1.62 14.14 -2.26
N LEU A 220 1.81 14.66 -1.05
CA LEU A 220 2.53 15.92 -0.84
C LEU A 220 4.04 15.65 -0.85
N PHE A 221 4.78 16.36 -1.71
CA PHE A 221 6.22 16.22 -1.90
C PHE A 221 6.65 14.78 -2.20
N LEU A 222 5.82 14.03 -2.94
CA LEU A 222 6.08 12.62 -3.22
C LEU A 222 7.36 12.45 -4.06
N LYS A 223 8.18 11.46 -3.71
CA LYS A 223 9.39 11.09 -4.47
C LYS A 223 9.02 10.63 -5.88
N PRO A 224 9.73 11.09 -6.92
CA PRO A 224 9.47 10.69 -8.31
C PRO A 224 9.50 9.17 -8.53
N GLU A 225 10.45 8.47 -7.89
CA GLU A 225 10.59 7.03 -7.95
C GLU A 225 9.44 6.25 -7.31
N HIS A 226 8.65 6.88 -6.43
CA HIS A 226 7.42 6.32 -5.89
C HIS A 226 6.19 6.73 -6.72
N CYS A 227 6.18 7.98 -7.19
CA CYS A 227 5.08 8.52 -7.99
C CYS A 227 4.88 7.77 -9.31
N ILE A 228 5.99 7.37 -9.95
CA ILE A 228 5.97 6.72 -11.26
C ILE A 228 5.23 5.38 -11.29
N TYR A 229 5.01 4.74 -10.16
CA TYR A 229 4.21 3.51 -10.10
C TYR A 229 2.72 3.73 -10.34
N THR A 230 2.27 4.97 -10.25
CA THR A 230 0.85 5.33 -10.41
C THR A 230 0.62 6.46 -11.39
N HIS A 231 1.58 7.38 -11.58
CA HIS A 231 1.42 8.58 -12.38
C HIS A 231 2.42 8.60 -13.54
N TYR A 232 1.91 8.65 -14.76
CA TYR A 232 2.72 8.78 -15.98
C TYR A 232 2.38 10.10 -16.68
N PRO A 233 3.23 11.15 -16.57
CA PRO A 233 2.96 12.45 -17.17
C PRO A 233 3.01 12.41 -18.69
N SER A 234 2.12 13.14 -19.37
CA SER A 234 2.09 13.25 -20.82
C SER A 234 3.40 13.80 -21.41
N ASN A 235 4.07 14.69 -20.69
CA ASN A 235 5.44 15.10 -21.00
C ASN A 235 6.41 14.34 -20.07
N SER A 236 7.19 13.46 -20.65
CA SER A 236 8.13 12.59 -19.91
C SER A 236 9.14 13.34 -19.03
N LYS A 237 9.48 14.60 -19.35
CA LYS A 237 10.34 15.44 -18.50
C LYS A 237 9.75 15.71 -17.13
N HIS A 238 8.43 15.67 -17.00
CA HIS A 238 7.74 15.85 -15.72
C HIS A 238 7.75 14.61 -14.82
N GLN A 239 8.35 13.50 -15.27
CA GLN A 239 8.60 12.34 -14.40
C GLN A 239 9.58 12.69 -13.27
N LEU A 240 10.43 13.68 -13.46
CA LEU A 240 11.49 14.08 -12.52
C LEU A 240 12.51 12.97 -12.19
N LEU A 241 12.45 11.84 -12.89
CA LEU A 241 13.34 10.71 -12.69
C LEU A 241 14.72 11.00 -13.30
N PRO A 242 15.81 10.52 -12.70
CA PRO A 242 17.14 10.59 -13.29
C PRO A 242 17.20 9.89 -14.65
N GLN A 243 16.48 8.77 -14.79
CA GLN A 243 16.28 8.08 -16.06
C GLN A 243 14.77 8.02 -16.35
N ILE A 244 14.36 8.71 -17.41
CA ILE A 244 12.96 8.71 -17.88
C ILE A 244 12.60 7.30 -18.38
N ILE A 245 11.44 6.81 -17.96
CA ILE A 245 10.88 5.56 -18.47
C ILE A 245 9.84 5.81 -19.56
N SER A 246 9.72 4.85 -20.47
CA SER A 246 8.73 4.86 -21.53
C SER A 246 7.34 4.43 -21.04
N ALA A 247 6.31 4.68 -21.86
CA ALA A 247 4.95 4.20 -21.60
C ALA A 247 4.88 2.66 -21.49
N THR A 248 5.72 1.94 -22.24
CA THR A 248 5.80 0.48 -22.17
C THR A 248 6.38 0.04 -20.82
N GLU A 249 7.48 0.64 -20.37
CA GLU A 249 8.09 0.35 -19.07
C GLU A 249 7.13 0.67 -17.92
N PHE A 250 6.41 1.81 -17.99
CA PHE A 250 5.36 2.11 -17.01
C PHE A 250 4.28 1.02 -16.97
N SER A 251 3.85 0.51 -18.12
CA SER A 251 2.82 -0.53 -18.19
C SER A 251 3.26 -1.88 -17.59
N GLU A 252 4.56 -2.10 -17.40
CA GLU A 252 5.12 -3.29 -16.75
C GLU A 252 5.30 -3.12 -15.23
N LEU A 253 5.13 -1.91 -14.69
CA LEU A 253 5.21 -1.67 -13.25
C LEU A 253 3.94 -2.17 -12.54
N PRO A 254 4.04 -2.73 -11.32
CA PRO A 254 2.87 -2.98 -10.47
C PRO A 254 2.20 -1.66 -10.06
N ASP A 255 0.97 -1.70 -9.56
CA ASP A 255 0.36 -0.54 -8.89
C ASP A 255 0.88 -0.49 -7.45
N LEU A 256 1.72 0.47 -7.11
CA LEU A 256 2.23 0.69 -5.76
C LEU A 256 1.93 2.10 -5.30
N ARG A 257 1.28 2.20 -4.15
CA ARG A 257 0.90 3.47 -3.53
C ARG A 257 1.98 3.95 -2.56
N PRO A 258 2.05 5.25 -2.21
CA PRO A 258 3.07 5.78 -1.31
C PRO A 258 3.18 5.01 0.02
N LYS A 259 2.07 4.53 0.56
CA LYS A 259 2.03 3.74 1.80
C LYS A 259 2.76 2.39 1.70
N PHE A 260 2.85 1.79 0.52
CA PHE A 260 3.66 0.59 0.31
C PHE A 260 5.13 0.87 0.67
N PHE A 261 5.69 1.95 0.15
CA PHE A 261 7.08 2.36 0.39
C PHE A 261 7.32 2.83 1.83
N ASN A 262 6.27 3.34 2.51
CA ASN A 262 6.36 3.70 3.93
C ASN A 262 6.29 2.46 4.85
N ALA A 263 5.64 1.39 4.39
CA ALA A 263 5.41 0.17 5.18
C ALA A 263 6.47 -0.91 4.93
N THR A 264 7.27 -0.81 3.87
CA THR A 264 8.22 -1.86 3.47
C THR A 264 9.60 -1.32 3.17
N GLU A 265 10.60 -2.15 3.45
CA GLU A 265 11.97 -2.03 2.95
C GLU A 265 12.36 -3.31 2.22
N ASN A 266 13.30 -3.21 1.26
CA ASN A 266 13.91 -4.37 0.60
C ASN A 266 12.91 -5.42 0.12
N ALA A 267 11.74 -4.98 -0.41
CA ALA A 267 10.81 -5.92 -1.02
C ALA A 267 11.45 -6.62 -2.23
N THR A 268 11.12 -7.90 -2.42
CA THR A 268 11.52 -8.61 -3.64
C THR A 268 11.03 -7.84 -4.84
N SER A 269 11.89 -7.70 -5.85
CA SER A 269 11.51 -7.12 -7.14
C SER A 269 10.38 -7.91 -7.78
N PHE A 270 9.37 -7.22 -8.24
CA PHE A 270 8.25 -7.82 -8.96
C PHE A 270 7.72 -6.87 -10.03
N ASN A 271 7.18 -7.45 -11.09
CA ASN A 271 6.57 -6.74 -12.20
C ASN A 271 5.06 -6.67 -12.00
N LYS A 272 4.37 -5.95 -12.90
CA LYS A 272 2.92 -5.98 -12.99
C LYS A 272 2.39 -7.41 -13.10
N LEU A 273 3.00 -8.24 -13.97
CA LEU A 273 2.66 -9.65 -14.14
C LEU A 273 3.87 -10.54 -13.85
N ASN A 274 3.72 -11.41 -12.86
CA ASN A 274 4.73 -12.37 -12.42
C ASN A 274 4.31 -13.79 -12.80
N LYS A 275 5.25 -14.74 -12.79
CA LYS A 275 5.01 -16.15 -13.09
C LYS A 275 5.11 -17.00 -11.82
N ALA A 276 4.27 -18.02 -11.74
CA ALA A 276 4.29 -19.02 -10.68
C ALA A 276 4.03 -20.42 -11.23
N ASP A 277 4.36 -21.43 -10.44
CA ASP A 277 4.02 -22.82 -10.67
C ASP A 277 3.32 -23.38 -9.41
N GLY A 278 2.03 -23.12 -9.31
CA GLY A 278 1.18 -23.50 -8.18
C GLY A 278 1.37 -22.66 -6.92
N ILE A 279 2.57 -22.13 -6.67
CA ILE A 279 2.91 -21.31 -5.49
C ILE A 279 3.72 -20.10 -5.92
N TYR A 280 3.47 -18.95 -5.28
CA TYR A 280 4.27 -17.74 -5.42
C TYR A 280 4.75 -17.24 -4.06
N LEU A 281 6.01 -16.83 -4.00
CA LEU A 281 6.65 -16.27 -2.80
C LEU A 281 6.98 -14.80 -3.03
N PHE A 282 6.50 -13.95 -2.14
CA PHE A 282 6.85 -12.53 -2.07
C PHE A 282 7.53 -12.23 -0.74
N SER A 283 8.75 -11.72 -0.79
CA SER A 283 9.54 -11.42 0.41
C SER A 283 9.70 -9.92 0.59
N TYR A 284 9.64 -9.46 1.85
CA TYR A 284 9.78 -8.04 2.20
C TYR A 284 10.22 -7.87 3.65
N ASN A 285 10.82 -6.73 3.96
CA ASN A 285 11.04 -6.29 5.34
C ASN A 285 9.95 -5.29 5.70
N ALA A 286 9.21 -5.55 6.78
CA ALA A 286 8.22 -4.60 7.26
C ALA A 286 8.92 -3.49 8.05
N GLN A 287 8.54 -2.24 7.78
CA GLN A 287 8.93 -1.11 8.60
C GLN A 287 8.35 -1.24 10.01
N LYS A 288 9.07 -0.75 11.01
CA LYS A 288 8.61 -0.76 12.40
C LYS A 288 7.24 -0.09 12.52
N ASN A 289 6.34 -0.73 13.25
CA ASN A 289 4.94 -0.31 13.47
C ASN A 289 4.01 -0.44 12.25
N TYR A 290 4.41 -1.13 11.20
CA TYR A 290 3.56 -1.46 10.06
C TYR A 290 3.42 -2.97 9.88
N GLU A 291 2.26 -3.38 9.41
CA GLU A 291 1.99 -4.74 8.95
C GLU A 291 1.44 -4.69 7.53
N LEU A 292 1.87 -5.64 6.69
CA LEU A 292 1.20 -5.93 5.42
C LEU A 292 0.26 -7.12 5.58
N SER A 293 -0.83 -7.08 4.83
CA SER A 293 -1.70 -8.22 4.60
C SER A 293 -2.05 -8.30 3.11
N PHE A 294 -2.49 -9.46 2.68
CA PHE A 294 -2.68 -9.76 1.27
C PHE A 294 -4.02 -10.43 1.02
N GLN A 295 -4.60 -10.16 -0.14
CA GLN A 295 -5.74 -10.88 -0.67
C GLN A 295 -5.38 -11.47 -2.03
N LEU A 296 -5.63 -12.75 -2.23
CA LEU A 296 -5.54 -13.40 -3.53
C LEU A 296 -6.93 -13.34 -4.18
N ILE A 297 -7.02 -12.70 -5.35
CA ILE A 297 -8.26 -12.51 -6.09
C ILE A 297 -8.21 -13.30 -7.39
N ASN A 298 -9.22 -14.08 -7.66
CA ASN A 298 -9.41 -14.68 -8.98
C ASN A 298 -9.86 -13.59 -9.96
N THR A 299 -9.12 -13.40 -11.06
CA THR A 299 -9.38 -12.30 -12.01
C THR A 299 -10.63 -12.53 -12.85
N ASP A 300 -11.05 -13.79 -13.07
CA ASP A 300 -12.22 -14.13 -13.87
C ASP A 300 -13.54 -13.85 -13.12
N THR A 301 -13.54 -14.12 -11.80
CA THR A 301 -14.73 -13.98 -10.95
C THR A 301 -14.70 -12.73 -10.08
N ASN A 302 -13.55 -12.05 -10.00
CA ASN A 302 -13.27 -10.95 -9.06
C ASN A 302 -13.61 -11.29 -7.60
N SER A 303 -13.45 -12.56 -7.22
CA SER A 303 -13.69 -13.06 -5.86
C SER A 303 -12.39 -13.40 -5.16
N GLN A 304 -12.35 -13.17 -3.84
CA GLN A 304 -11.24 -13.59 -3.00
C GLN A 304 -11.17 -15.11 -2.92
N ILE A 305 -9.95 -15.63 -2.96
CA ILE A 305 -9.66 -17.04 -2.68
C ILE A 305 -9.27 -17.14 -1.21
N GLU A 306 -10.13 -17.75 -0.42
CA GLU A 306 -9.91 -17.95 1.01
C GLU A 306 -8.79 -18.98 1.24
N ASN A 307 -8.07 -18.81 2.35
CA ASN A 307 -7.01 -19.73 2.78
C ASN A 307 -5.88 -19.97 1.76
N ALA A 308 -5.74 -19.06 0.80
CA ALA A 308 -4.76 -19.15 -0.27
C ALA A 308 -3.52 -18.26 -0.07
N SER A 309 -3.42 -17.58 1.05
CA SER A 309 -2.25 -16.76 1.41
C SER A 309 -1.87 -16.91 2.87
N PHE A 310 -0.56 -16.81 3.14
CA PHE A 310 0.00 -16.90 4.49
C PHE A 310 1.25 -16.04 4.60
N ILE A 311 1.46 -15.39 5.74
CA ILE A 311 2.68 -14.64 6.02
C ILE A 311 3.50 -15.40 7.04
N LYS A 312 4.64 -15.91 6.59
CA LYS A 312 5.68 -16.44 7.45
C LYS A 312 6.58 -15.31 7.89
N LYS A 313 6.59 -15.03 9.19
CA LYS A 313 7.48 -14.01 9.77
C LYS A 313 8.82 -14.66 10.11
N ASN A 314 9.90 -13.97 9.79
CA ASN A 314 11.25 -14.30 10.23
C ASN A 314 11.86 -13.02 10.80
N ASP A 315 12.85 -13.13 11.67
CA ASP A 315 13.45 -11.97 12.37
C ASP A 315 13.95 -10.88 11.39
N ASP A 316 14.46 -11.29 10.23
CA ASP A 316 15.04 -10.36 9.24
C ASP A 316 14.14 -10.11 8.01
N LYS A 317 13.14 -10.96 7.76
CA LYS A 317 12.39 -10.91 6.51
C LYS A 317 11.05 -11.64 6.60
N ASN A 318 10.00 -10.98 6.14
CA ASN A 318 8.70 -11.62 6.00
C ASN A 318 8.57 -12.28 4.61
N GLU A 319 7.89 -13.42 4.57
CA GLU A 319 7.60 -14.18 3.36
C GLU A 319 6.08 -14.37 3.23
N ALA A 320 5.48 -13.69 2.25
CA ALA A 320 4.10 -13.93 1.88
C ALA A 320 4.02 -15.06 0.85
N LEU A 321 3.34 -16.13 1.22
CA LEU A 321 3.11 -17.33 0.41
C LEU A 321 1.71 -17.26 -0.20
N PHE A 322 1.60 -17.60 -1.49
CA PHE A 322 0.33 -17.66 -2.21
C PHE A 322 0.22 -19.01 -2.92
N SER A 323 -0.92 -19.68 -2.73
CA SER A 323 -1.23 -20.97 -3.34
C SER A 323 -2.38 -20.79 -4.32
N PHE A 324 -2.22 -21.26 -5.55
CA PHE A 324 -3.19 -21.10 -6.63
C PHE A 324 -3.98 -22.38 -6.84
N PRO A 325 -5.30 -22.41 -6.61
CA PRO A 325 -6.10 -23.64 -6.71
C PRO A 325 -6.29 -24.14 -8.14
N LYS A 326 -5.95 -23.30 -9.15
CA LYS A 326 -5.99 -23.63 -10.59
C LYS A 326 -4.91 -22.88 -11.33
N ALA A 327 -4.52 -23.37 -12.52
CA ALA A 327 -3.75 -22.57 -13.46
C ALA A 327 -4.58 -21.36 -13.92
N GLY A 328 -3.94 -20.20 -14.09
CA GLY A 328 -4.60 -18.96 -14.50
C GLY A 328 -3.97 -17.70 -13.93
N THR A 329 -4.59 -16.56 -14.21
CA THR A 329 -4.14 -15.26 -13.72
C THR A 329 -4.90 -14.84 -12.46
N TYR A 330 -4.16 -14.32 -11.51
CA TYR A 330 -4.67 -13.84 -10.22
C TYR A 330 -4.15 -12.45 -9.94
N SER A 331 -4.93 -11.67 -9.18
CA SER A 331 -4.49 -10.40 -8.60
C SER A 331 -4.12 -10.61 -7.13
N ILE A 332 -2.98 -10.09 -6.72
CA ILE A 332 -2.55 -10.00 -5.32
C ILE A 332 -2.71 -8.55 -4.91
N ARG A 333 -3.70 -8.28 -4.07
CA ARG A 333 -3.95 -6.97 -3.47
C ARG A 333 -3.24 -6.87 -2.13
N MET A 334 -2.53 -5.77 -1.95
CA MET A 334 -1.73 -5.50 -0.76
C MET A 334 -2.38 -4.42 0.09
N PHE A 335 -2.40 -4.66 1.39
CA PHE A 335 -2.91 -3.72 2.38
C PHE A 335 -1.86 -3.49 3.45
N TYR A 336 -1.68 -2.24 3.83
CA TYR A 336 -0.88 -1.88 5.00
C TYR A 336 -1.79 -1.53 6.17
N ARG A 337 -1.26 -1.71 7.38
CA ARG A 337 -1.90 -1.29 8.63
C ARG A 337 -0.82 -0.76 9.56
N LYS A 338 -1.05 0.41 10.16
CA LYS A 338 -0.28 0.82 11.35
C LYS A 338 -0.74 -0.02 12.54
N ASN A 339 0.15 -0.32 13.49
CA ASN A 339 -0.22 -1.11 14.69
C ASN A 339 -1.30 -0.43 15.55
N SER A 340 -1.50 0.88 15.38
CA SER A 340 -2.57 1.66 16.02
C SER A 340 -3.94 1.50 15.36
N ASP A 341 -3.98 1.06 14.10
CA ASP A 341 -5.17 1.09 13.28
C ASP A 341 -5.96 -0.22 13.41
N LYS A 342 -7.29 -0.13 13.30
CA LYS A 342 -8.17 -1.30 13.35
C LYS A 342 -8.30 -2.00 11.99
N MET A 343 -8.14 -1.27 10.90
CA MET A 343 -8.33 -1.76 9.53
C MET A 343 -7.08 -1.52 8.69
N GLY A 344 -6.88 -2.38 7.70
CA GLY A 344 -5.87 -2.20 6.67
C GLY A 344 -6.39 -1.31 5.54
N HIS A 345 -5.47 -0.55 4.92
CA HIS A 345 -5.72 0.31 3.77
C HIS A 345 -4.96 -0.21 2.56
N SER A 346 -5.56 -0.17 1.38
CA SER A 346 -4.91 -0.63 0.15
C SER A 346 -3.63 0.17 -0.11
N CYS A 347 -2.54 -0.55 -0.40
CA CYS A 347 -1.24 0.06 -0.72
C CYS A 347 -0.62 -0.46 -2.03
N GLY A 348 -1.25 -1.42 -2.71
CA GLY A 348 -0.79 -1.85 -4.02
C GLY A 348 -1.48 -3.10 -4.54
N GLU A 349 -1.17 -3.41 -5.81
CA GLU A 349 -1.68 -4.57 -6.52
C GLU A 349 -0.67 -5.03 -7.58
N PHE A 350 -0.55 -6.34 -7.76
CA PHE A 350 0.16 -6.95 -8.87
C PHE A 350 -0.50 -8.26 -9.30
N LEU A 351 -0.14 -8.75 -10.48
CA LEU A 351 -0.72 -9.95 -11.07
C LEU A 351 0.28 -11.12 -10.99
N VAL A 352 -0.25 -12.31 -10.87
CA VAL A 352 0.52 -13.56 -10.99
C VAL A 352 -0.22 -14.51 -11.93
N ASN A 353 0.50 -15.04 -12.92
CA ASN A 353 0.01 -16.12 -13.78
C ASN A 353 0.63 -17.43 -13.31
N SER A 354 -0.19 -18.31 -12.76
CA SER A 354 0.23 -19.65 -12.35
C SER A 354 0.04 -20.65 -13.48
N SER A 355 1.09 -21.40 -13.79
CA SER A 355 1.08 -22.46 -14.84
C SER A 355 0.41 -23.74 -14.37
N SER A 356 0.31 -23.96 -13.05
CA SER A 356 -0.29 -25.16 -12.46
C SER A 356 -1.15 -24.84 -11.25
N ALA A 357 -1.87 -25.84 -10.75
CA ALA A 357 -2.63 -25.80 -9.51
C ALA A 357 -1.77 -26.27 -8.33
N SER A 358 -2.06 -25.73 -7.14
CA SER A 358 -1.58 -26.24 -5.85
C SER A 358 -2.78 -26.68 -5.01
N SER A 359 -2.61 -27.77 -4.28
CA SER A 359 -3.60 -28.24 -3.28
C SER A 359 -3.32 -27.72 -1.87
N ILE A 360 -2.28 -26.90 -1.69
CA ILE A 360 -1.92 -26.34 -0.41
C ILE A 360 -2.94 -25.25 -0.05
N GLU A 361 -3.50 -25.36 1.13
CA GLU A 361 -4.28 -24.31 1.80
C GLU A 361 -3.54 -23.90 3.07
N TYR A 362 -3.73 -22.64 3.49
CA TYR A 362 -3.13 -22.10 4.70
C TYR A 362 -4.17 -21.88 5.78
N PRO A 363 -3.80 -21.97 7.08
CA PRO A 363 -4.76 -21.75 8.17
C PRO A 363 -5.36 -20.34 8.09
N THR A 364 -6.66 -20.24 8.39
CA THR A 364 -7.31 -18.95 8.57
C THR A 364 -6.75 -18.28 9.81
N THR A 365 -6.12 -17.11 9.67
CA THR A 365 -5.59 -16.34 10.79
C THR A 365 -6.52 -15.19 11.16
N TYR A 366 -6.61 -14.87 12.44
CA TYR A 366 -7.46 -13.81 12.95
C TYR A 366 -6.63 -12.66 13.49
N SER A 367 -7.07 -11.42 13.24
CA SER A 367 -6.55 -10.24 13.92
C SER A 367 -6.84 -10.39 15.42
N SER A 368 -5.82 -10.56 16.23
CA SER A 368 -5.93 -10.77 17.65
C SER A 368 -5.25 -9.67 18.46
N SER A 369 -5.55 -9.61 19.75
CA SER A 369 -4.80 -8.79 20.71
C SER A 369 -3.38 -9.31 20.97
N ALA A 370 -3.01 -10.44 20.37
CA ALA A 370 -1.66 -10.99 20.46
C ALA A 370 -0.71 -10.17 19.57
N LYS A 371 0.26 -9.49 20.20
CA LYS A 371 1.30 -8.74 19.49
C LYS A 371 2.35 -9.71 18.95
N ASN A 372 2.91 -9.36 17.78
CA ASN A 372 3.99 -10.10 17.14
C ASN A 372 3.71 -11.60 17.03
N LEU A 373 2.47 -11.94 16.65
CA LEU A 373 2.08 -13.32 16.40
C LEU A 373 2.83 -13.89 15.20
N GLU A 374 3.50 -15.02 15.38
CA GLU A 374 4.15 -15.80 14.35
C GLU A 374 3.76 -17.27 14.49
N ILE A 375 3.06 -17.82 13.50
CA ILE A 375 2.78 -19.26 13.43
C ILE A 375 3.92 -19.90 12.64
N ILE A 376 4.72 -20.74 13.34
CA ILE A 376 5.90 -21.40 12.79
C ILE A 376 5.51 -22.75 12.16
N SER A 377 4.65 -23.51 12.84
CA SER A 377 4.12 -24.79 12.36
C SER A 377 2.83 -25.21 13.05
N PRO A 378 1.97 -25.99 12.40
CA PRO A 378 1.93 -26.21 10.95
C PRO A 378 1.47 -24.95 10.22
N ILE A 379 1.98 -24.71 9.00
CA ILE A 379 1.56 -23.58 8.15
C ILE A 379 0.63 -24.04 7.02
N GLU A 380 0.40 -25.32 6.88
CA GLU A 380 -0.43 -25.90 5.82
C GLU A 380 -1.65 -26.64 6.43
N MET A 381 -2.72 -26.68 5.66
CA MET A 381 -3.92 -27.46 5.95
C MET A 381 -4.47 -28.11 4.67
N PRO A 382 -5.37 -29.08 4.73
CA PRO A 382 -6.01 -29.62 5.93
C PRO A 382 -5.06 -30.51 6.76
N LEU A 383 -5.25 -30.53 8.07
CA LEU A 383 -4.60 -31.49 8.94
C LEU A 383 -5.26 -32.87 8.76
N LYS A 384 -4.47 -33.96 8.88
CA LYS A 384 -4.97 -35.34 8.72
C LYS A 384 -5.34 -35.93 10.06
N LYS A 385 -6.50 -36.57 10.13
CA LYS A 385 -6.96 -37.33 11.30
C LYS A 385 -5.97 -38.42 11.67
N GLY A 386 -5.74 -38.60 12.98
CA GLY A 386 -4.80 -39.59 13.51
C GLY A 386 -3.32 -39.21 13.35
N GLN A 387 -2.98 -38.17 12.63
CA GLN A 387 -1.60 -37.72 12.47
C GLN A 387 -1.21 -36.77 13.60
N THR A 388 0.04 -36.88 14.04
CA THR A 388 0.64 -35.97 15.03
C THR A 388 1.36 -34.83 14.31
N TYR A 389 1.10 -33.60 14.76
CA TYR A 389 1.74 -32.38 14.27
C TYR A 389 2.43 -31.66 15.42
N ARG A 390 3.61 -31.12 15.15
CA ARG A 390 4.26 -30.19 16.06
C ARG A 390 3.66 -28.80 15.83
N PHE A 391 2.87 -28.31 16.78
CA PHE A 391 2.44 -26.91 16.83
C PHE A 391 3.55 -26.07 17.45
N SER A 392 3.89 -24.98 16.79
CA SER A 392 4.90 -24.02 17.24
C SER A 392 4.47 -22.61 16.88
N VAL A 393 4.43 -21.74 17.87
CA VAL A 393 3.96 -20.35 17.71
C VAL A 393 4.78 -19.43 18.62
N LYS A 394 5.22 -18.30 18.07
CA LYS A 394 5.85 -17.23 18.84
C LYS A 394 4.83 -16.12 19.05
N VAL A 395 4.67 -15.68 20.28
CA VAL A 395 3.70 -14.63 20.64
C VAL A 395 4.16 -13.86 21.86
N GLU A 396 4.08 -12.53 21.76
CA GLU A 396 4.40 -11.64 22.87
C GLU A 396 3.18 -11.34 23.76
N ASN A 397 3.44 -11.08 25.03
CA ASN A 397 2.44 -10.63 26.00
C ASN A 397 1.25 -11.60 26.23
N LYS A 398 1.45 -12.89 25.94
CA LYS A 398 0.53 -13.97 26.31
C LYS A 398 1.25 -14.99 27.17
N LYS A 399 0.54 -15.52 28.16
CA LYS A 399 1.11 -16.50 29.11
C LYS A 399 0.83 -17.94 28.70
N PHE A 400 -0.19 -18.15 27.91
CA PHE A 400 -0.66 -19.48 27.54
C PHE A 400 -1.08 -19.53 26.08
N VAL A 401 -0.73 -20.63 25.44
CA VAL A 401 -1.18 -20.99 24.09
C VAL A 401 -1.74 -22.40 24.15
N ALA A 402 -2.86 -22.63 23.50
CA ALA A 402 -3.50 -23.95 23.45
C ALA A 402 -3.97 -24.29 22.03
N VAL A 403 -3.93 -25.59 21.74
CA VAL A 403 -4.57 -26.21 20.58
C VAL A 403 -5.85 -26.84 21.04
N ILE A 404 -6.98 -26.48 20.44
CA ILE A 404 -8.32 -26.94 20.79
C ILE A 404 -8.82 -27.85 19.67
N CYS A 405 -9.03 -29.13 20.00
CA CYS A 405 -9.51 -30.17 19.11
C CYS A 405 -10.89 -30.65 19.58
N GLY A 406 -11.97 -29.98 19.18
CA GLY A 406 -13.32 -30.27 19.67
C GLY A 406 -13.45 -29.98 21.18
N LYS A 407 -13.46 -31.02 22.01
CA LYS A 407 -13.51 -30.90 23.49
C LYS A 407 -12.11 -30.95 24.13
N ASP A 408 -11.12 -31.39 23.39
CA ASP A 408 -9.77 -31.56 23.90
C ASP A 408 -9.04 -30.21 23.86
N PHE A 409 -8.49 -29.84 25.02
CA PHE A 409 -7.72 -28.63 25.24
C PHE A 409 -6.29 -29.01 25.58
N ILE A 410 -5.36 -28.75 24.62
CA ILE A 410 -3.96 -29.15 24.72
C ILE A 410 -3.12 -27.89 24.84
N GLN A 411 -2.57 -27.66 26.02
CA GLN A 411 -1.72 -26.52 26.29
C GLN A 411 -0.33 -26.77 25.70
N LEU A 412 0.22 -25.79 25.01
CA LEU A 412 1.60 -25.82 24.51
C LEU A 412 2.58 -25.38 25.59
N GLU A 413 3.76 -25.96 25.58
CA GLU A 413 4.86 -25.61 26.48
C GLU A 413 5.51 -24.31 26.06
N ASN A 414 5.82 -23.46 27.03
CA ASN A 414 6.50 -22.17 26.83
C ASN A 414 7.99 -22.33 27.15
N ASP A 415 8.87 -21.92 26.23
CA ASP A 415 10.32 -21.91 26.43
C ASP A 415 10.84 -20.77 27.33
N GLY A 416 9.97 -19.88 27.76
CA GLY A 416 10.30 -18.68 28.55
C GLY A 416 10.61 -17.43 27.70
N ASN A 417 10.79 -17.58 26.38
CA ASN A 417 11.10 -16.49 25.44
C ASN A 417 9.94 -16.15 24.48
N GLY A 418 8.72 -16.62 24.81
CA GLY A 418 7.52 -16.38 24.02
C GLY A 418 7.29 -17.39 22.89
N LEU A 419 8.13 -18.41 22.76
CA LEU A 419 7.90 -19.54 21.87
C LEU A 419 7.11 -20.63 22.62
N PHE A 420 5.96 -20.98 22.09
CA PHE A 420 5.10 -22.07 22.59
C PHE A 420 5.11 -23.22 21.60
N SER A 421 5.37 -24.44 22.08
CA SER A 421 5.37 -25.59 21.20
C SER A 421 4.88 -26.87 21.89
N GLY A 422 4.42 -27.83 21.08
CA GLY A 422 3.98 -29.15 21.54
C GLY A 422 3.51 -30.04 20.40
N GLU A 423 3.49 -31.33 20.64
CA GLU A 423 2.95 -32.30 19.70
C GLU A 423 1.49 -32.57 19.97
N VAL A 424 0.67 -32.54 18.93
CA VAL A 424 -0.78 -32.77 19.02
C VAL A 424 -1.19 -33.77 17.97
N THR A 425 -1.77 -34.88 18.43
CA THR A 425 -2.40 -35.90 17.58
C THR A 425 -3.83 -35.46 17.27
N ILE A 426 -4.18 -35.34 15.99
CA ILE A 426 -5.49 -34.87 15.56
C ILE A 426 -6.55 -35.95 15.76
N PRO A 427 -7.58 -35.73 16.58
CA PRO A 427 -8.63 -36.73 16.81
C PRO A 427 -9.42 -37.04 15.53
N SER A 428 -9.92 -38.30 15.42
CA SER A 428 -10.67 -38.74 14.23
C SER A 428 -12.06 -38.10 14.09
N ASN A 429 -12.61 -37.58 15.17
CA ASN A 429 -13.98 -37.04 15.27
C ASN A 429 -14.05 -35.50 15.11
N VAL A 430 -12.95 -34.80 14.85
CA VAL A 430 -12.94 -33.35 14.68
C VAL A 430 -12.92 -32.97 13.19
N LYS A 431 -13.49 -31.80 12.87
CA LYS A 431 -13.50 -31.21 11.53
C LYS A 431 -12.61 -29.96 11.47
N GLU A 432 -12.29 -29.39 12.61
CA GLU A 432 -11.45 -28.21 12.74
C GLU A 432 -10.58 -28.29 14.01
N VAL A 433 -9.45 -27.59 13.96
CA VAL A 433 -8.54 -27.38 15.08
C VAL A 433 -8.32 -25.88 15.23
N LYS A 434 -8.42 -25.37 16.45
CA LYS A 434 -8.19 -23.96 16.76
C LYS A 434 -6.91 -23.77 17.55
N LEU A 435 -6.08 -22.85 17.10
CA LEU A 435 -4.95 -22.33 17.87
C LEU A 435 -5.41 -21.07 18.59
N SER A 436 -5.20 -21.00 19.91
CA SER A 436 -5.77 -19.97 20.76
C SER A 436 -4.77 -19.50 21.82
N VAL A 437 -4.89 -18.24 22.24
CA VAL A 437 -4.02 -17.60 23.25
C VAL A 437 -4.82 -17.13 24.46
N GLY A 438 -4.20 -17.17 25.66
CA GLY A 438 -4.84 -16.77 26.91
C GLY A 438 -3.85 -16.10 27.87
N ASN A 439 -4.41 -15.41 28.88
CA ASN A 439 -3.63 -14.76 29.93
C ASN A 439 -3.66 -15.55 31.26
N SER A 440 -4.53 -16.54 31.38
CA SER A 440 -4.60 -17.44 32.52
C SER A 440 -4.91 -18.85 32.04
N GLN A 441 -4.45 -19.85 32.80
CA GLN A 441 -4.58 -21.28 32.45
C GLN A 441 -6.03 -21.74 32.36
N LYS A 442 -6.90 -21.23 33.22
CA LYS A 442 -8.34 -21.59 33.31
C LYS A 442 -9.28 -20.47 32.81
N GLY A 443 -8.73 -19.45 32.14
CA GLY A 443 -9.50 -18.31 31.66
C GLY A 443 -10.05 -18.49 30.26
N SER A 444 -10.51 -17.37 29.68
CA SER A 444 -10.91 -17.32 28.27
C SER A 444 -9.70 -17.34 27.35
N TYR A 445 -9.83 -18.02 26.21
CA TYR A 445 -8.86 -18.07 25.15
C TYR A 445 -9.43 -17.40 23.90
N GLU A 446 -8.61 -16.61 23.25
CA GLU A 446 -8.91 -15.94 22.00
C GLU A 446 -8.32 -16.76 20.85
N GLY A 447 -9.12 -17.08 19.84
CA GLY A 447 -8.66 -17.80 18.64
C GLY A 447 -7.71 -16.93 17.81
N ILE A 448 -6.57 -17.48 17.41
CA ILE A 448 -5.58 -16.82 16.53
C ILE A 448 -5.45 -17.49 15.17
N ALA A 449 -5.76 -18.79 15.08
CA ALA A 449 -5.85 -19.51 13.82
C ALA A 449 -6.83 -20.69 13.87
N THR A 450 -7.36 -21.05 12.69
CA THR A 450 -8.19 -22.26 12.52
C THR A 450 -7.65 -23.08 11.35
N TYR A 451 -7.58 -24.38 11.55
CA TYR A 451 -7.18 -25.40 10.59
C TYR A 451 -8.36 -26.29 10.27
N THR A 452 -8.59 -26.56 8.99
CA THR A 452 -9.51 -27.62 8.56
C THR A 452 -8.87 -29.01 8.78
N VAL A 453 -9.71 -30.04 8.97
CA VAL A 453 -9.27 -31.42 9.21
C VAL A 453 -9.96 -32.36 8.21
N LYS A 454 -9.18 -33.22 7.56
CA LYS A 454 -9.66 -34.26 6.62
C LYS A 454 -9.31 -35.66 7.09
#